data_ee60b738bbb0203238df7e00b1f03a55
#
_entry.id   ee60b738bbb0203238df7e00b1f03a55
#
_cell.length_a   1.000
_cell.length_b   1.000
_cell.length_c   1.000
_cell.angle_alpha   90.00
_cell.angle_beta   90.00
_cell.angle_gamma   90.00
#
_symmetry.space_group_name_H-M   'P 1'
#
loop_
_entity.id
_entity.type
_entity.pdbx_description
1 polymer ?
#
loop_
_entity_poly.entity_id
_entity_poly.type
_entity_poly.pdbx_seq_one_letter_code
_entity_poly.pdbx_strand_id
1 'polypeptide(L)'
;MTKTLSQHPLVDETASVQGGRLGIYTEVGARTKFLDVELGDYSYVMNDSDVAYARVGKFCSIAAMTRINPGNHPMHRASQSHFTYRTGAYFPGGRDEDAFFAWRRGHPVVIGHDVWIGHGAIVLPGRTIGTGAVVAAGAVVTGNVLPYAIVAGNPARPVRQRFPDDIAARMQRLAWWDWEHERLHAALADFRALSAAAFLDKYETIGGTRDPDPVFTEAVAGI
;
A
#
# COMPACT_ATOMS: atom_id res chain seq x y z
N MET A 1 9.09 -8.00 26.16
CA MET A 1 10.11 -8.59 25.24
C MET A 1 10.21 -7.71 24.01
N THR A 2 11.42 -7.46 23.52
CA THR A 2 11.61 -6.71 22.29
C THR A 2 11.15 -7.59 21.12
N LYS A 3 10.22 -7.10 20.31
CA LYS A 3 9.68 -7.78 19.15
C LYS A 3 10.78 -7.94 18.09
N THR A 4 10.95 -9.12 17.54
CA THR A 4 11.93 -9.40 16.48
C THR A 4 11.18 -9.89 15.25
N LEU A 5 11.32 -9.16 14.11
CA LEU A 5 10.84 -9.61 12.82
C LEU A 5 11.84 -10.62 12.21
N SER A 6 11.36 -11.50 11.35
CA SER A 6 12.13 -12.56 10.72
C SER A 6 11.72 -12.79 9.27
N GLN A 7 12.31 -13.79 8.62
CA GLN A 7 11.87 -14.22 7.29
C GLN A 7 10.44 -14.79 7.26
N HIS A 8 9.82 -15.00 8.43
CA HIS A 8 8.41 -15.38 8.53
C HIS A 8 7.58 -14.17 8.92
N PRO A 9 6.42 -13.94 8.26
CA PRO A 9 5.50 -12.88 8.64
C PRO A 9 5.08 -12.99 10.11
N LEU A 10 5.02 -11.87 10.81
CA LEU A 10 4.48 -11.79 12.15
C LEU A 10 3.02 -11.33 12.06
N VAL A 11 2.09 -12.23 12.32
CA VAL A 11 0.65 -11.97 12.29
C VAL A 11 0.11 -12.09 13.72
N ASP A 12 -0.55 -11.05 14.20
CA ASP A 12 -1.22 -11.09 15.51
C ASP A 12 -2.33 -12.14 15.51
N GLU A 13 -2.50 -12.85 16.63
CA GLU A 13 -3.49 -13.93 16.77
C GLU A 13 -4.94 -13.46 16.56
N THR A 14 -5.22 -12.18 16.79
CA THR A 14 -6.54 -11.57 16.58
C THR A 14 -6.75 -11.03 15.17
N ALA A 15 -5.72 -11.05 14.33
CA ALA A 15 -5.82 -10.64 12.93
C ALA A 15 -6.46 -11.73 12.07
N SER A 16 -7.17 -11.33 11.01
CA SER A 16 -7.77 -12.23 10.02
C SER A 16 -7.12 -12.01 8.66
N VAL A 17 -6.39 -13.00 8.15
CA VAL A 17 -5.76 -12.95 6.82
C VAL A 17 -6.41 -14.01 5.94
N GLN A 18 -7.12 -13.56 4.90
CA GLN A 18 -7.82 -14.40 3.94
C GLN A 18 -7.30 -14.14 2.53
N GLY A 19 -6.63 -15.11 1.94
CA GLY A 19 -6.02 -14.97 0.62
C GLY A 19 -4.81 -14.04 0.58
N GLY A 20 -4.21 -13.90 -0.62
CA GLY A 20 -3.06 -13.04 -0.84
C GLY A 20 -1.73 -13.66 -0.39
N ARG A 21 -0.72 -12.81 -0.15
CA ARG A 21 0.63 -13.22 0.25
C ARG A 21 1.28 -12.17 1.15
N LEU A 22 2.01 -12.61 2.15
CA LEU A 22 2.83 -11.77 3.00
C LEU A 22 4.31 -12.03 2.72
N GLY A 23 5.07 -10.97 2.55
CA GLY A 23 6.52 -11.02 2.37
C GLY A 23 7.30 -11.30 3.66
N ILE A 24 8.62 -11.35 3.54
CA ILE A 24 9.52 -11.54 4.69
C ILE A 24 9.63 -10.25 5.53
N TYR A 25 9.92 -10.38 6.81
CA TYR A 25 10.04 -9.25 7.76
C TYR A 25 8.80 -8.36 7.81
N THR A 26 7.61 -8.94 7.55
CA THR A 26 6.32 -8.21 7.57
C THR A 26 5.61 -8.38 8.90
N GLU A 27 4.71 -7.44 9.20
CA GLU A 27 3.88 -7.48 10.39
C GLU A 27 2.44 -7.10 10.10
N VAL A 28 1.49 -7.86 10.66
CA VAL A 28 0.06 -7.57 10.69
C VAL A 28 -0.40 -7.44 12.13
N GLY A 29 -0.79 -6.23 12.52
CA GLY A 29 -1.18 -5.89 13.88
C GLY A 29 -2.55 -6.45 14.29
N ALA A 30 -2.84 -6.34 15.59
CA ALA A 30 -4.04 -6.89 16.21
C ALA A 30 -5.35 -6.40 15.55
N ARG A 31 -6.33 -7.29 15.43
CA ARG A 31 -7.67 -7.05 14.87
C ARG A 31 -7.69 -6.50 13.45
N THR A 32 -6.56 -6.57 12.76
CA THR A 32 -6.45 -6.21 11.34
C THR A 32 -7.09 -7.28 10.47
N LYS A 33 -7.79 -6.86 9.42
CA LYS A 33 -8.45 -7.75 8.46
C LYS A 33 -7.85 -7.57 7.08
N PHE A 34 -7.37 -8.68 6.50
CA PHE A 34 -6.91 -8.77 5.13
C PHE A 34 -7.83 -9.67 4.32
N LEU A 35 -8.19 -9.20 3.11
CA LEU A 35 -8.89 -9.98 2.11
C LEU A 35 -8.16 -9.83 0.76
N ASP A 36 -7.52 -10.89 0.29
CA ASP A 36 -6.74 -10.92 -0.96
C ASP A 36 -5.71 -9.77 -1.03
N VAL A 37 -4.80 -9.71 -0.06
CA VAL A 37 -3.76 -8.67 0.06
C VAL A 37 -2.38 -9.25 -0.21
N GLU A 38 -1.63 -8.62 -1.11
CA GLU A 38 -0.20 -8.83 -1.24
C GLU A 38 0.54 -7.75 -0.44
N LEU A 39 1.29 -8.16 0.59
CA LEU A 39 2.11 -7.27 1.41
C LEU A 39 3.58 -7.57 1.15
N GLY A 40 4.28 -6.59 0.57
CA GLY A 40 5.70 -6.70 0.23
C GLY A 40 6.62 -6.73 1.46
N ASP A 41 7.85 -7.19 1.25
CA ASP A 41 8.84 -7.38 2.29
C ASP A 41 9.06 -6.12 3.13
N TYR A 42 9.38 -6.27 4.41
CA TYR A 42 9.66 -5.19 5.37
C TYR A 42 8.51 -4.21 5.60
N SER A 43 7.30 -4.52 5.10
CA SER A 43 6.11 -3.69 5.29
C SER A 43 5.33 -4.11 6.53
N TYR A 44 4.63 -3.17 7.14
CA TYR A 44 3.74 -3.48 8.24
C TYR A 44 2.41 -2.75 8.15
N VAL A 45 1.38 -3.36 8.71
CA VAL A 45 0.05 -2.78 8.90
C VAL A 45 -0.31 -2.89 10.38
N MET A 46 -0.52 -1.74 11.01
CA MET A 46 -0.85 -1.68 12.43
C MET A 46 -2.31 -2.07 12.71
N ASN A 47 -2.61 -2.23 13.97
CA ASN A 47 -3.87 -2.73 14.50
C ASN A 47 -5.13 -1.99 13.99
N ASP A 48 -6.26 -2.70 14.06
CA ASP A 48 -7.61 -2.20 13.74
C ASP A 48 -7.76 -1.70 12.29
N SER A 49 -6.92 -2.16 11.38
CA SER A 49 -6.96 -1.81 9.96
C SER A 49 -7.78 -2.83 9.17
N ASP A 50 -8.38 -2.40 8.05
CA ASP A 50 -9.13 -3.26 7.16
C ASP A 50 -8.69 -3.00 5.71
N VAL A 51 -8.09 -4.00 5.10
CA VAL A 51 -7.46 -3.93 3.78
C VAL A 51 -8.03 -5.03 2.89
N ALA A 52 -8.54 -4.67 1.72
CA ALA A 52 -9.08 -5.64 0.79
C ALA A 52 -8.55 -5.39 -0.64
N TYR A 53 -8.28 -6.47 -1.38
CA TYR A 53 -7.88 -6.40 -2.79
C TYR A 53 -6.79 -5.36 -3.04
N ALA A 54 -5.69 -5.47 -2.31
CA ALA A 54 -4.60 -4.49 -2.37
C ALA A 54 -3.25 -5.16 -2.65
N ARG A 55 -2.42 -4.48 -3.44
CA ARG A 55 -1.01 -4.79 -3.64
C ARG A 55 -0.18 -3.72 -2.97
N VAL A 56 0.56 -4.10 -1.97
CA VAL A 56 1.41 -3.19 -1.18
C VAL A 56 2.86 -3.55 -1.44
N GLY A 57 3.63 -2.56 -1.86
CA GLY A 57 5.07 -2.71 -2.10
C GLY A 57 5.87 -2.97 -0.82
N LYS A 58 7.18 -2.93 -0.94
CA LYS A 58 8.13 -3.17 0.15
C LYS A 58 8.34 -1.92 1.02
N PHE A 59 8.73 -2.10 2.27
CA PHE A 59 9.07 -1.03 3.22
C PHE A 59 7.93 -0.04 3.49
N CYS A 60 6.68 -0.46 3.31
CA CYS A 60 5.52 0.37 3.60
C CYS A 60 5.20 0.41 5.09
N SER A 61 4.91 1.60 5.58
CA SER A 61 4.50 1.86 6.96
C SER A 61 3.02 2.26 6.97
N ILE A 62 2.13 1.33 7.34
CA ILE A 62 0.70 1.58 7.38
C ILE A 62 0.25 1.63 8.84
N ALA A 63 -0.17 2.81 9.27
CA ALA A 63 -0.57 3.06 10.65
C ALA A 63 -1.93 2.44 10.97
N ALA A 64 -2.29 2.46 12.24
CA ALA A 64 -3.52 1.86 12.76
C ALA A 64 -4.79 2.53 12.22
N MET A 65 -5.90 1.78 12.26
CA MET A 65 -7.25 2.21 11.92
C MET A 65 -7.39 2.69 10.46
N THR A 66 -6.52 2.21 9.56
CA THR A 66 -6.62 2.53 8.12
C THR A 66 -7.70 1.70 7.44
N ARG A 67 -8.33 2.28 6.43
CA ARG A 67 -9.29 1.58 5.56
C ARG A 67 -8.81 1.63 4.12
N ILE A 68 -8.32 0.52 3.60
CA ILE A 68 -7.80 0.43 2.23
C ILE A 68 -8.75 -0.42 1.40
N ASN A 69 -9.24 0.16 0.29
CA ASN A 69 -10.20 -0.43 -0.62
C ASN A 69 -11.54 -0.83 0.05
N PRO A 70 -12.29 0.13 0.62
CA PRO A 70 -13.66 -0.14 1.06
C PRO A 70 -14.52 -0.55 -0.12
N GLY A 71 -15.42 -1.51 0.10
CA GLY A 71 -16.25 -2.01 -0.98
C GLY A 71 -17.22 -0.95 -1.55
N ASN A 72 -17.26 -0.82 -2.88
CA ASN A 72 -18.24 0.02 -3.58
C ASN A 72 -19.63 -0.63 -3.64
N HIS A 73 -20.65 0.19 -3.86
CA HIS A 73 -22.03 -0.22 -4.13
C HIS A 73 -22.44 0.07 -5.58
N PRO A 74 -23.42 -0.66 -6.17
CA PRO A 74 -23.83 -0.46 -7.56
C PRO A 74 -24.77 0.76 -7.69
N MET A 75 -24.21 1.98 -7.64
CA MET A 75 -24.97 3.24 -7.63
C MET A 75 -25.82 3.48 -8.89
N HIS A 76 -25.55 2.77 -9.98
CA HIS A 76 -26.30 2.86 -11.24
C HIS A 76 -27.60 2.03 -11.26
N ARG A 77 -27.85 1.20 -10.23
CA ARG A 77 -29.03 0.33 -10.13
C ARG A 77 -30.19 1.04 -9.44
N ALA A 78 -31.40 0.50 -9.62
CA ALA A 78 -32.58 0.95 -8.90
C ALA A 78 -32.39 0.92 -7.37
N SER A 79 -31.55 0.02 -6.87
CA SER A 79 -31.12 -0.01 -5.48
C SER A 79 -29.63 -0.34 -5.39
N GLN A 80 -28.91 0.44 -4.58
CA GLN A 80 -27.51 0.16 -4.24
C GLN A 80 -27.35 -0.81 -3.07
N SER A 81 -28.45 -1.27 -2.48
CA SER A 81 -28.43 -2.16 -1.34
C SER A 81 -27.84 -3.53 -1.69
N HIS A 82 -27.14 -4.12 -0.73
CA HIS A 82 -26.43 -5.37 -0.96
C HIS A 82 -27.34 -6.60 -1.15
N PHE A 83 -28.66 -6.52 -0.86
CA PHE A 83 -29.57 -7.60 -1.20
C PHE A 83 -29.59 -7.90 -2.72
N THR A 84 -29.24 -6.90 -3.56
CA THR A 84 -29.20 -7.05 -5.03
C THR A 84 -28.04 -7.89 -5.52
N TYR A 85 -27.00 -8.08 -4.73
CA TYR A 85 -25.80 -8.84 -5.10
C TYR A 85 -25.35 -9.86 -4.03
N ARG A 86 -25.88 -9.79 -2.79
CA ARG A 86 -25.76 -10.82 -1.74
C ARG A 86 -27.10 -11.54 -1.53
N THR A 87 -27.66 -11.98 -2.64
CA THR A 87 -29.02 -12.51 -2.69
C THR A 87 -29.19 -13.75 -1.80
N GLY A 88 -28.15 -14.57 -1.68
CA GLY A 88 -28.15 -15.75 -0.81
C GLY A 88 -28.35 -15.45 0.67
N ALA A 89 -27.98 -14.25 1.14
CA ALA A 89 -28.19 -13.83 2.52
C ALA A 89 -29.65 -13.44 2.83
N TYR A 90 -30.48 -13.21 1.81
CA TYR A 90 -31.85 -12.68 1.97
C TYR A 90 -32.93 -13.64 1.51
N PHE A 91 -32.66 -14.47 0.50
CA PHE A 91 -33.67 -15.30 -0.14
C PHE A 91 -33.24 -16.76 -0.13
N PRO A 92 -34.07 -17.70 0.39
CA PRO A 92 -33.79 -19.13 0.31
C PRO A 92 -33.53 -19.55 -1.14
N GLY A 93 -32.40 -20.22 -1.39
CA GLY A 93 -31.99 -20.62 -2.73
C GLY A 93 -31.43 -19.50 -3.63
N GLY A 94 -31.38 -18.29 -3.13
CA GLY A 94 -30.72 -17.17 -3.82
C GLY A 94 -29.21 -17.38 -3.98
N ARG A 95 -28.65 -16.91 -5.10
CA ARG A 95 -27.21 -16.93 -5.36
C ARG A 95 -26.66 -15.52 -5.40
N ASP A 96 -25.51 -15.32 -4.78
CA ASP A 96 -24.78 -14.06 -4.85
C ASP A 96 -24.34 -13.78 -6.28
N GLU A 97 -24.20 -12.52 -6.64
CA GLU A 97 -23.85 -12.08 -7.97
C GLU A 97 -22.33 -12.07 -8.17
N ASP A 98 -21.78 -13.15 -8.72
CA ASP A 98 -20.33 -13.30 -8.94
C ASP A 98 -19.71 -12.18 -9.78
N ALA A 99 -20.43 -11.68 -10.78
CA ALA A 99 -19.98 -10.60 -11.65
C ALA A 99 -19.73 -9.30 -10.88
N PHE A 100 -20.57 -8.98 -9.90
CA PHE A 100 -20.38 -7.80 -9.05
C PHE A 100 -19.15 -7.92 -8.15
N PHE A 101 -18.91 -9.09 -7.58
CA PHE A 101 -17.71 -9.36 -6.78
C PHE A 101 -16.45 -9.39 -7.65
N ALA A 102 -16.52 -9.92 -8.87
CA ALA A 102 -15.45 -9.86 -9.84
C ALA A 102 -15.09 -8.41 -10.21
N TRP A 103 -16.11 -7.57 -10.42
CA TRP A 103 -15.90 -6.12 -10.63
C TRP A 103 -15.19 -5.45 -9.46
N ARG A 104 -15.57 -5.75 -8.20
CA ARG A 104 -14.83 -5.23 -7.01
C ARG A 104 -13.37 -5.65 -7.01
N ARG A 105 -13.09 -6.93 -7.25
CA ARG A 105 -11.72 -7.45 -7.35
C ARG A 105 -10.91 -6.80 -8.49
N GLY A 106 -11.59 -6.42 -9.58
CA GLY A 106 -10.99 -5.74 -10.71
C GLY A 106 -10.56 -4.29 -10.45
N HIS A 107 -10.83 -3.74 -9.24
CA HIS A 107 -10.43 -2.39 -8.85
C HIS A 107 -9.51 -2.43 -7.61
N PRO A 108 -8.34 -3.08 -7.70
CA PRO A 108 -7.41 -3.16 -6.59
C PRO A 108 -6.86 -1.78 -6.23
N VAL A 109 -6.44 -1.63 -4.99
CA VAL A 109 -5.57 -0.52 -4.60
C VAL A 109 -4.12 -0.98 -4.78
N VAL A 110 -3.30 -0.13 -5.42
CA VAL A 110 -1.88 -0.37 -5.62
C VAL A 110 -1.09 0.65 -4.81
N ILE A 111 -0.21 0.18 -3.92
CA ILE A 111 0.65 1.01 -3.08
C ILE A 111 2.09 0.67 -3.40
N GLY A 112 2.87 1.65 -3.85
CA GLY A 112 4.29 1.49 -4.20
C GLY A 112 5.17 1.15 -3.00
N HIS A 113 6.47 1.28 -3.15
CA HIS A 113 7.46 1.01 -2.12
C HIS A 113 7.69 2.24 -1.22
N ASP A 114 8.17 2.05 0.00
CA ASP A 114 8.52 3.14 0.94
C ASP A 114 7.36 4.15 1.15
N VAL A 115 6.13 3.66 1.13
CA VAL A 115 4.93 4.49 1.33
C VAL A 115 4.59 4.56 2.82
N TRP A 116 4.27 5.75 3.29
CA TRP A 116 3.72 5.94 4.62
C TRP A 116 2.24 6.33 4.56
N ILE A 117 1.37 5.49 5.13
CA ILE A 117 -0.06 5.77 5.31
C ILE A 117 -0.32 6.08 6.79
N GLY A 118 -0.74 7.30 7.05
CA GLY A 118 -1.01 7.81 8.38
C GLY A 118 -2.27 7.21 9.03
N HIS A 119 -2.35 7.33 10.33
CA HIS A 119 -3.44 6.81 11.16
C HIS A 119 -4.82 7.24 10.65
N GLY A 120 -5.76 6.30 10.58
CA GLY A 120 -7.15 6.57 10.18
C GLY A 120 -7.34 7.01 8.73
N ALA A 121 -6.33 6.92 7.88
CA ALA A 121 -6.47 7.26 6.47
C ALA A 121 -7.34 6.24 5.72
N ILE A 122 -8.04 6.71 4.69
CA ILE A 122 -8.90 5.90 3.83
C ILE A 122 -8.41 6.01 2.39
N VAL A 123 -8.19 4.87 1.72
CA VAL A 123 -7.83 4.83 0.30
C VAL A 123 -8.97 4.16 -0.47
N LEU A 124 -9.63 4.91 -1.37
CA LEU A 124 -10.77 4.40 -2.13
C LEU A 124 -10.36 3.35 -3.17
N PRO A 125 -11.31 2.49 -3.63
CA PRO A 125 -11.05 1.44 -4.60
C PRO A 125 -10.42 1.95 -5.90
N GLY A 126 -9.51 1.14 -6.49
CA GLY A 126 -8.87 1.43 -7.77
C GLY A 126 -7.90 2.63 -7.73
N ARG A 127 -7.39 2.99 -6.56
CA ARG A 127 -6.40 4.09 -6.44
C ARG A 127 -4.99 3.54 -6.38
N THR A 128 -4.08 4.36 -6.90
CA THR A 128 -2.65 4.10 -6.82
C THR A 128 -1.97 5.13 -5.94
N ILE A 129 -1.11 4.65 -5.04
CA ILE A 129 -0.23 5.47 -4.21
C ILE A 129 1.20 5.22 -4.68
N GLY A 130 1.81 6.23 -5.27
CA GLY A 130 3.16 6.13 -5.84
C GLY A 130 4.24 5.86 -4.80
N THR A 131 5.33 5.24 -5.22
CA THR A 131 6.50 4.94 -4.39
C THR A 131 6.96 6.18 -3.62
N GLY A 132 7.29 6.00 -2.35
CA GLY A 132 7.79 7.07 -1.48
C GLY A 132 6.74 8.10 -1.07
N ALA A 133 5.48 7.95 -1.45
CA ALA A 133 4.43 8.89 -1.09
C ALA A 133 4.06 8.83 0.40
N VAL A 134 3.49 9.92 0.89
CA VAL A 134 2.95 10.02 2.24
C VAL A 134 1.47 10.42 2.17
N VAL A 135 0.63 9.61 2.78
CA VAL A 135 -0.78 9.91 3.03
C VAL A 135 -0.92 10.31 4.50
N ALA A 136 -1.27 11.55 4.76
CA ALA A 136 -1.38 12.08 6.12
C ALA A 136 -2.50 11.39 6.92
N ALA A 137 -2.40 11.44 8.23
CA ALA A 137 -3.42 10.88 9.13
C ALA A 137 -4.82 11.47 8.83
N GLY A 138 -5.85 10.60 8.84
CA GLY A 138 -7.24 10.99 8.56
C GLY A 138 -7.54 11.41 7.13
N ALA A 139 -6.59 11.32 6.20
CA ALA A 139 -6.81 11.69 4.82
C ALA A 139 -7.71 10.68 4.09
N VAL A 140 -8.56 11.17 3.17
CA VAL A 140 -9.41 10.34 2.30
C VAL A 140 -8.91 10.46 0.86
N VAL A 141 -8.20 9.45 0.39
CA VAL A 141 -7.61 9.41 -0.94
C VAL A 141 -8.67 9.02 -1.97
N THR A 142 -9.06 9.96 -2.80
CA THR A 142 -10.10 9.80 -3.84
C THR A 142 -9.52 9.77 -5.26
N GLY A 143 -8.24 10.08 -5.45
CA GLY A 143 -7.49 10.07 -6.71
C GLY A 143 -6.14 9.38 -6.53
N ASN A 144 -5.40 9.19 -7.62
CA ASN A 144 -4.06 8.65 -7.56
C ASN A 144 -3.09 9.64 -6.91
N VAL A 145 -2.08 9.14 -6.23
CA VAL A 145 -1.03 9.92 -5.56
C VAL A 145 0.29 9.70 -6.27
N LEU A 146 0.93 10.77 -6.69
CA LEU A 146 2.22 10.71 -7.39
C LEU A 146 3.33 10.17 -6.48
N PRO A 147 4.37 9.56 -7.05
CA PRO A 147 5.56 9.17 -6.29
C PRO A 147 6.13 10.35 -5.50
N TYR A 148 6.55 10.07 -4.26
CA TYR A 148 7.12 11.05 -3.32
C TYR A 148 6.23 12.25 -2.99
N ALA A 149 4.97 12.28 -3.43
CA ALA A 149 4.03 13.32 -3.02
C ALA A 149 3.54 13.10 -1.57
N ILE A 150 3.32 14.21 -0.87
CA ILE A 150 2.63 14.24 0.42
C ILE A 150 1.22 14.76 0.19
N VAL A 151 0.22 13.98 0.56
CA VAL A 151 -1.20 14.35 0.45
C VAL A 151 -1.87 14.38 1.81
N ALA A 152 -2.84 15.28 2.00
CA ALA A 152 -3.58 15.42 3.24
C ALA A 152 -5.02 15.88 2.99
N GLY A 153 -5.89 15.68 3.98
CA GLY A 153 -7.27 16.19 4.01
C GLY A 153 -8.33 15.24 3.49
N ASN A 154 -9.58 15.70 3.47
CA ASN A 154 -10.75 15.00 2.97
C ASN A 154 -11.56 15.94 2.06
N PRO A 155 -11.55 15.71 0.73
CA PRO A 155 -10.71 14.75 0.01
C PRO A 155 -9.22 15.12 0.07
N ALA A 156 -8.34 14.11 0.00
CA ALA A 156 -6.89 14.33 0.03
C ALA A 156 -6.43 15.16 -1.17
N ARG A 157 -5.54 16.13 -0.88
CA ARG A 157 -4.92 17.01 -1.88
C ARG A 157 -3.42 17.05 -1.68
N PRO A 158 -2.63 17.25 -2.74
CA PRO A 158 -1.19 17.46 -2.62
C PRO A 158 -0.87 18.64 -1.71
N VAL A 159 0.07 18.42 -0.79
CA VAL A 159 0.61 19.44 0.11
C VAL A 159 1.97 19.90 -0.39
N ARG A 160 2.87 18.94 -0.66
CA ARG A 160 4.21 19.17 -1.22
C ARG A 160 4.83 17.86 -1.69
N GLN A 161 5.96 17.95 -2.36
CA GLN A 161 6.85 16.80 -2.61
C GLN A 161 7.77 16.54 -1.42
N ARG A 162 8.20 15.28 -1.21
CA ARG A 162 9.26 14.92 -0.26
C ARG A 162 10.62 15.44 -0.72
N PHE A 163 10.87 15.32 -2.02
CA PHE A 163 12.12 15.64 -2.70
C PHE A 163 11.86 16.47 -3.96
N PRO A 164 12.85 17.21 -4.49
CA PRO A 164 12.85 17.69 -5.86
C PRO A 164 12.65 16.55 -6.88
N ASP A 165 12.08 16.86 -8.03
CA ASP A 165 11.69 15.83 -9.02
C ASP A 165 12.88 15.00 -9.52
N ASP A 166 14.05 15.60 -9.69
CA ASP A 166 15.28 14.93 -10.08
C ASP A 166 15.74 13.91 -9.04
N ILE A 167 15.69 14.26 -7.75
CA ILE A 167 16.01 13.36 -6.63
C ILE A 167 14.99 12.23 -6.54
N ALA A 168 13.70 12.53 -6.69
CA ALA A 168 12.64 11.53 -6.70
C ALA A 168 12.84 10.51 -7.83
N ALA A 169 13.16 10.98 -9.04
CA ALA A 169 13.44 10.13 -10.19
C ALA A 169 14.70 9.27 -9.98
N ARG A 170 15.77 9.82 -9.42
CA ARG A 170 16.99 9.08 -9.08
C ARG A 170 16.72 8.00 -8.04
N MET A 171 15.96 8.30 -6.98
CA MET A 171 15.57 7.31 -5.97
C MET A 171 14.79 6.13 -6.57
N GLN A 172 13.87 6.40 -7.51
CA GLN A 172 13.14 5.33 -8.19
C GLN A 172 14.08 4.44 -9.03
N ARG A 173 15.05 5.02 -9.71
CA ARG A 173 16.06 4.24 -10.47
C ARG A 173 17.00 3.44 -9.58
N LEU A 174 17.41 3.99 -8.43
CA LEU A 174 18.26 3.28 -7.47
C LEU A 174 17.55 2.06 -6.89
N ALA A 175 16.24 2.13 -6.71
CA ALA A 175 15.37 1.05 -6.24
C ALA A 175 15.96 0.30 -5.02
N TRP A 176 16.42 1.04 -4.00
CA TRP A 176 17.10 0.49 -2.82
C TRP A 176 16.25 -0.54 -2.05
N TRP A 177 14.94 -0.53 -2.20
CA TRP A 177 14.01 -1.51 -1.64
C TRP A 177 14.16 -2.91 -2.23
N ASP A 178 14.94 -3.07 -3.30
CA ASP A 178 15.29 -4.36 -3.90
C ASP A 178 16.68 -4.86 -3.49
N TRP A 179 17.34 -4.15 -2.57
CA TRP A 179 18.64 -4.60 -2.05
C TRP A 179 18.47 -5.80 -1.12
N GLU A 180 19.45 -6.69 -1.16
CA GLU A 180 19.53 -7.83 -0.25
C GLU A 180 19.69 -7.38 1.21
N HIS A 181 19.25 -8.23 2.14
CA HIS A 181 19.24 -7.92 3.57
C HIS A 181 20.58 -7.45 4.10
N GLU A 182 21.66 -8.12 3.72
CA GLU A 182 23.04 -7.80 4.11
C GLU A 182 23.46 -6.43 3.61
N ARG A 183 23.08 -6.06 2.38
CA ARG A 183 23.36 -4.75 1.82
C ARG A 183 22.58 -3.64 2.53
N LEU A 184 21.32 -3.88 2.86
CA LEU A 184 20.51 -2.96 3.65
C LEU A 184 21.14 -2.71 5.02
N HIS A 185 21.58 -3.78 5.70
CA HIS A 185 22.25 -3.68 6.99
C HIS A 185 23.59 -2.93 6.90
N ALA A 186 24.40 -3.19 5.90
CA ALA A 186 25.67 -2.51 5.68
C ALA A 186 25.47 -1.00 5.40
N ALA A 187 24.38 -0.62 4.72
CA ALA A 187 24.04 0.76 4.39
C ALA A 187 23.29 1.51 5.51
N LEU A 188 22.95 0.86 6.62
CA LEU A 188 22.06 1.43 7.64
C LEU A 188 22.55 2.75 8.24
N ALA A 189 23.87 2.89 8.43
CA ALA A 189 24.47 4.13 8.93
C ALA A 189 24.26 5.29 7.94
N ASP A 190 24.35 5.02 6.63
CA ASP A 190 24.15 6.01 5.58
C ASP A 190 22.68 6.41 5.42
N PHE A 191 21.76 5.44 5.51
CA PHE A 191 20.31 5.74 5.57
C PHE A 191 19.95 6.71 6.70
N ARG A 192 20.68 6.65 7.82
CA ARG A 192 20.44 7.49 8.99
C ARG A 192 21.12 8.87 8.91
N ALA A 193 22.27 8.94 8.27
CA ALA A 193 23.14 10.11 8.34
C ALA A 193 23.12 10.99 7.09
N LEU A 194 22.88 10.40 5.90
CA LEU A 194 23.00 11.12 4.64
C LEU A 194 21.67 11.76 4.22
N SER A 195 21.76 12.92 3.56
CA SER A 195 20.63 13.43 2.78
C SER A 195 20.33 12.51 1.60
N ALA A 196 19.12 12.61 1.03
CA ALA A 196 18.75 11.82 -0.14
C ALA A 196 19.73 12.00 -1.31
N ALA A 197 20.17 13.25 -1.58
CA ALA A 197 21.14 13.53 -2.62
C ALA A 197 22.51 12.87 -2.34
N ALA A 198 23.06 13.04 -1.14
CA ALA A 198 24.34 12.42 -0.77
C ALA A 198 24.27 10.88 -0.76
N PHE A 199 23.13 10.32 -0.38
CA PHE A 199 22.89 8.88 -0.46
C PHE A 199 22.93 8.39 -1.92
N LEU A 200 22.24 9.09 -2.81
CA LEU A 200 22.24 8.78 -4.25
C LEU A 200 23.65 8.88 -4.83
N ASP A 201 24.37 9.98 -4.56
CA ASP A 201 25.74 10.19 -5.07
C ASP A 201 26.68 9.04 -4.65
N LYS A 202 26.48 8.47 -3.45
CA LYS A 202 27.27 7.34 -2.96
C LYS A 202 26.87 6.01 -3.63
N TYR A 203 25.58 5.75 -3.82
CA TYR A 203 25.09 4.41 -4.15
C TYR A 203 24.74 4.18 -5.62
N GLU A 204 24.50 5.22 -6.42
CA GLU A 204 24.26 5.07 -7.88
C GLU A 204 25.51 4.59 -8.62
N THR A 205 26.70 4.94 -8.14
CA THR A 205 27.98 4.50 -8.75
C THR A 205 28.32 3.04 -8.44
N ILE A 206 27.72 2.45 -7.43
CA ILE A 206 28.04 1.10 -6.93
C ILE A 206 27.04 0.04 -7.44
N GLY A 207 25.88 0.45 -7.92
CA GLY A 207 24.78 -0.45 -8.33
C GLY A 207 24.19 -0.07 -9.68
N GLY A 208 24.01 -1.07 -10.56
CA GLY A 208 23.28 -0.87 -11.81
C GLY A 208 21.85 -0.33 -11.52
N THR A 209 21.42 0.62 -12.32
CA THR A 209 20.04 1.11 -12.30
C THR A 209 19.12 0.06 -12.91
N ARG A 210 17.97 -0.19 -12.29
CA ARG A 210 16.89 -0.99 -12.87
C ARG A 210 15.82 -0.07 -13.46
N ASP A 211 15.13 -0.57 -14.48
CA ASP A 211 13.87 0.05 -14.88
C ASP A 211 12.86 -0.05 -13.73
N PRO A 212 12.08 1.02 -13.47
CA PRO A 212 11.06 1.01 -12.43
C PRO A 212 10.08 -0.14 -12.64
N ASP A 213 9.62 -0.77 -11.56
CA ASP A 213 8.63 -1.85 -11.63
C ASP A 213 7.34 -1.34 -12.30
N PRO A 214 6.94 -1.92 -13.44
CA PRO A 214 5.79 -1.45 -14.23
C PRO A 214 4.48 -1.46 -13.43
N VAL A 215 4.30 -2.40 -12.49
CA VAL A 215 3.09 -2.46 -11.64
C VAL A 215 2.89 -1.17 -10.84
N PHE A 216 3.99 -0.50 -10.45
CA PHE A 216 3.94 0.72 -9.64
C PHE A 216 4.16 2.01 -10.46
N THR A 217 4.50 1.90 -11.76
CA THR A 217 4.74 3.05 -12.65
C THR A 217 3.60 3.29 -13.64
N GLU A 218 2.99 2.24 -14.20
CA GLU A 218 1.90 2.37 -15.17
C GLU A 218 0.63 3.02 -14.59
N ALA A 219 0.41 2.87 -13.30
CA ALA A 219 -0.75 3.44 -12.63
C ALA A 219 -0.73 4.99 -12.54
N VAL A 220 0.39 5.63 -12.89
CA VAL A 220 0.54 7.10 -12.90
C VAL A 220 0.25 7.70 -14.28
N ALA A 221 0.30 6.89 -15.35
CA ALA A 221 0.10 7.35 -16.73
C ALA A 221 -1.37 7.65 -17.10
N GLY A 222 -2.33 7.42 -16.22
CA GLY A 222 -3.77 7.63 -16.41
C GLY A 222 -4.35 8.85 -15.67
N ILE A 223 -3.54 9.91 -15.45
CA ILE A 223 -3.99 11.18 -14.85
C ILE A 223 -4.24 12.22 -15.93
#